data_21c5cb5a138e1d55ddcf22ec67c45ac6
#
_entry.id   21c5cb5a138e1d55ddcf22ec67c45ac6
#
_cell.length_a   1.000
_cell.length_b   1.000
_cell.length_c   1.000
_cell.angle_alpha   90.00
_cell.angle_beta   90.00
_cell.angle_gamma   90.00
#
_symmetry.space_group_name_H-M   'P 1'
#
loop_
_entity.id
_entity.type
_entity.pdbx_description
1 polymer ?
#
loop_
_entity_poly.entity_id
_entity_poly.type
_entity_poly.pdbx_seq_one_letter_code
_entity_poly.pdbx_strand_id
1 'polypeptide(L)'
;MHEQYLPTGNEWVSLPTLQARTGALESFSFLHMGYKGLIEQRGAASLPLMAPFFELDGEKIPLQSLTWARKSDWIPTFHGIAGPLEVEGMLRAPVGERGFLYQLTVRSTLDGPLSGTFGLEGCWASAWHCVNEDKEIDGVRRCYTSLWNDSLIFDMR
;
A
#
# COMPACT_ATOMS: atom_id res chain seq x y z
N MET A 1 20.15 9.97 -9.04
CA MET A 1 18.87 9.39 -9.50
C MET A 1 17.80 10.06 -8.65
N HIS A 2 17.01 10.96 -9.22
CA HIS A 2 15.98 11.66 -8.45
C HIS A 2 14.90 10.63 -8.04
N GLU A 3 14.72 10.46 -6.74
CA GLU A 3 13.56 9.72 -6.24
C GLU A 3 12.31 10.47 -6.70
N GLN A 4 11.45 9.78 -7.41
CA GLN A 4 10.22 10.38 -7.88
C GLN A 4 9.25 10.44 -6.69
N TYR A 5 8.91 11.65 -6.28
CA TYR A 5 7.91 11.85 -5.23
C TYR A 5 6.51 11.63 -5.81
N LEU A 6 5.78 10.65 -5.27
CA LEU A 6 4.53 10.15 -5.84
C LEU A 6 3.35 10.19 -4.84
N PRO A 7 3.16 11.24 -4.05
CA PRO A 7 2.05 11.28 -3.10
C PRO A 7 0.71 11.33 -3.82
N THR A 8 -0.30 10.76 -3.19
CA THR A 8 -1.70 10.88 -3.59
C THR A 8 -2.58 10.93 -2.35
N GLY A 9 -3.84 11.31 -2.49
CA GLY A 9 -4.75 11.41 -1.36
C GLY A 9 -6.08 12.04 -1.74
N ASN A 10 -6.91 12.22 -0.72
CA ASN A 10 -8.14 12.98 -0.74
C ASN A 10 -8.28 13.78 0.57
N GLU A 11 -9.47 14.32 0.86
CA GLU A 11 -9.74 15.10 2.07
C GLU A 11 -9.66 14.30 3.38
N TRP A 12 -9.65 12.96 3.33
CA TRP A 12 -9.63 12.08 4.50
C TRP A 12 -8.33 11.32 4.65
N VAL A 13 -7.70 10.96 3.55
CA VAL A 13 -6.56 10.03 3.51
C VAL A 13 -5.45 10.59 2.63
N SER A 14 -4.22 10.47 3.10
CA SER A 14 -3.01 10.77 2.34
C SER A 14 -2.09 9.55 2.32
N LEU A 15 -1.45 9.31 1.18
CA LEU A 15 -0.44 8.29 0.97
C LEU A 15 0.92 8.98 0.77
N PRO A 16 1.60 9.37 1.86
CA PRO A 16 2.79 10.25 1.77
C PRO A 16 4.03 9.52 1.29
N THR A 17 4.14 8.21 1.58
CA THR A 17 5.38 7.46 1.38
C THR A 17 5.14 6.23 0.52
N LEU A 18 5.38 6.37 -0.77
CA LEU A 18 5.29 5.31 -1.76
C LEU A 18 6.70 5.03 -2.33
N GLN A 19 7.16 3.80 -2.17
CA GLN A 19 8.48 3.40 -2.67
C GLN A 19 8.47 3.18 -4.18
N ALA A 20 9.20 4.01 -4.91
CA ALA A 20 9.24 3.97 -6.36
C ALA A 20 9.88 2.69 -6.94
N ARG A 21 10.71 1.98 -6.19
CA ARG A 21 11.39 0.76 -6.66
C ARG A 21 10.58 -0.51 -6.50
N THR A 22 9.72 -0.56 -5.50
CA THR A 22 9.00 -1.78 -5.08
C THR A 22 7.49 -1.67 -5.20
N GLY A 23 6.96 -0.44 -5.36
CA GLY A 23 5.54 -0.18 -5.26
C GLY A 23 4.99 -0.27 -3.83
N ALA A 24 5.84 -0.47 -2.84
CA ALA A 24 5.41 -0.59 -1.45
C ALA A 24 4.91 0.74 -0.90
N LEU A 25 3.89 0.69 -0.06
CA LEU A 25 3.38 1.78 0.75
C LEU A 25 3.93 1.62 2.17
N GLU A 26 4.74 2.57 2.63
CA GLU A 26 5.34 2.51 3.97
C GLU A 26 4.41 3.03 5.04
N SER A 27 3.60 4.04 4.71
CA SER A 27 2.64 4.63 5.62
C SER A 27 1.44 5.20 4.88
N PHE A 28 0.35 5.40 5.59
CA PHE A 28 -0.72 6.30 5.18
C PHE A 28 -1.18 7.15 6.35
N SER A 29 -1.67 8.35 6.07
CA SER A 29 -2.22 9.25 7.06
C SER A 29 -3.73 9.40 6.85
N PHE A 30 -4.47 9.54 7.93
CA PHE A 30 -5.90 9.79 7.88
C PHE A 30 -6.33 10.82 8.91
N LEU A 31 -7.39 11.56 8.59
CA LEU A 31 -7.97 12.55 9.48
C LEU A 31 -8.78 11.85 10.56
N HIS A 32 -8.45 12.12 11.83
CA HIS A 32 -9.16 11.57 12.98
C HIS A 32 -9.65 12.66 13.94
N MET A 33 -10.94 12.85 14.01
CA MET A 33 -11.55 13.93 14.78
C MET A 33 -11.33 13.80 16.30
N GLY A 34 -11.25 12.59 16.83
CA GLY A 34 -10.99 12.35 18.25
C GLY A 34 -9.62 12.86 18.69
N TYR A 35 -8.63 12.83 17.80
CA TYR A 35 -7.28 13.36 18.02
C TYR A 35 -7.10 14.77 17.43
N LYS A 36 -8.12 15.32 16.81
CA LYS A 36 -8.11 16.66 16.18
C LYS A 36 -6.95 16.85 15.20
N GLY A 37 -6.69 15.85 14.38
CA GLY A 37 -5.57 15.93 13.44
C GLY A 37 -5.36 14.68 12.61
N LEU A 38 -4.15 14.55 12.09
CA LEU A 38 -3.73 13.43 11.29
C LEU A 38 -3.13 12.33 12.16
N ILE A 39 -3.57 11.12 11.90
CA ILE A 39 -2.93 9.90 12.39
C ILE A 39 -2.19 9.27 11.23
N GLU A 40 -0.91 8.98 11.40
CA GLU A 40 -0.13 8.22 10.44
C GLU A 40 0.01 6.77 10.91
N GLN A 41 -0.40 5.85 10.07
CA GLN A 41 -0.20 4.42 10.25
C GLN A 41 1.04 3.99 9.49
N ARG A 42 1.97 3.30 10.16
CA ARG A 42 3.26 2.86 9.60
C ARG A 42 3.42 1.36 9.66
N GLY A 43 4.15 0.82 8.68
CA GLY A 43 4.71 -0.53 8.75
C GLY A 43 5.87 -0.62 9.74
N ALA A 44 6.49 -1.80 9.84
CA ALA A 44 7.72 -2.02 10.60
C ALA A 44 8.95 -1.62 9.77
N ALA A 45 10.10 -1.44 10.43
CA ALA A 45 11.36 -1.13 9.75
C ALA A 45 11.79 -2.19 8.70
N SER A 46 11.37 -3.43 8.91
CA SER A 46 11.72 -4.57 8.04
C SER A 46 10.59 -4.98 7.09
N LEU A 47 9.39 -4.44 7.26
CA LEU A 47 8.22 -4.78 6.46
C LEU A 47 7.33 -3.56 6.29
N PRO A 48 7.07 -3.11 5.06
CA PRO A 48 6.25 -1.94 4.80
C PRO A 48 4.80 -2.17 5.27
N LEU A 49 4.03 -1.08 5.35
CA LEU A 49 2.61 -1.16 5.67
C LEU A 49 1.86 -2.07 4.69
N MET A 50 2.22 -1.97 3.40
CA MET A 50 1.63 -2.76 2.34
C MET A 50 2.59 -2.84 1.15
N ALA A 51 2.80 -4.05 0.62
CA ALA A 51 3.61 -4.26 -0.57
C ALA A 51 3.00 -5.31 -1.49
N PRO A 52 3.10 -5.16 -2.81
CA PRO A 52 2.73 -6.23 -3.72
C PRO A 52 3.68 -7.41 -3.58
N PHE A 53 3.14 -8.62 -3.59
CA PHE A 53 3.92 -9.85 -3.62
C PHE A 53 3.43 -10.80 -4.71
N PHE A 54 4.36 -11.60 -5.20
CA PHE A 54 4.14 -12.61 -6.23
C PHE A 54 4.87 -13.89 -5.84
N GLU A 55 4.21 -15.00 -5.98
CA GLU A 55 4.77 -16.33 -5.70
C GLU A 55 4.36 -17.27 -6.83
N LEU A 56 5.32 -17.91 -7.45
CA LEU A 56 5.12 -18.93 -8.47
C LEU A 56 5.85 -20.20 -8.05
N ASP A 57 5.19 -21.32 -8.12
CA ASP A 57 5.73 -22.64 -7.72
C ASP A 57 6.36 -22.67 -6.31
N GLY A 58 5.81 -21.85 -5.40
CA GLY A 58 6.27 -21.75 -4.01
C GLY A 58 7.47 -20.81 -3.81
N GLU A 59 7.93 -20.13 -4.85
CA GLU A 59 9.01 -19.16 -4.76
C GLU A 59 8.49 -17.72 -4.89
N LYS A 60 8.93 -16.84 -3.96
CA LYS A 60 8.65 -15.40 -4.06
C LYS A 60 9.45 -14.77 -5.19
N ILE A 61 8.75 -14.08 -6.06
CA ILE A 61 9.33 -13.37 -7.21
C ILE A 61 9.27 -11.87 -6.95
N PRO A 62 10.43 -11.18 -6.99
CA PRO A 62 10.47 -9.74 -6.76
C PRO A 62 9.84 -8.97 -7.93
N LEU A 63 9.06 -7.94 -7.61
CA LEU A 63 8.62 -6.94 -8.57
C LEU A 63 9.82 -6.04 -8.95
N GLN A 64 10.06 -5.89 -10.24
CA GLN A 64 11.24 -5.20 -10.78
C GLN A 64 10.87 -4.25 -11.92
N SER A 65 11.83 -3.41 -12.29
CA SER A 65 11.74 -2.52 -13.46
C SER A 65 10.51 -1.62 -13.47
N LEU A 66 10.15 -1.06 -12.31
CA LEU A 66 8.98 -0.20 -12.19
C LEU A 66 9.19 1.09 -12.96
N THR A 67 8.27 1.35 -13.88
CA THR A 67 8.12 2.63 -14.57
C THR A 67 6.86 3.30 -14.07
N TRP A 68 7.00 4.51 -13.53
CA TRP A 68 5.90 5.26 -12.96
C TRP A 68 5.35 6.30 -13.91
N ALA A 69 4.03 6.47 -13.85
CA ALA A 69 3.28 7.52 -14.51
C ALA A 69 2.22 8.08 -13.57
N ARG A 70 1.60 9.18 -13.95
CA ARG A 70 0.44 9.73 -13.27
C ARG A 70 -0.77 9.71 -14.20
N LYS A 71 -1.85 9.12 -13.71
CA LYS A 71 -3.15 9.20 -14.37
C LYS A 71 -3.91 10.38 -13.79
N SER A 72 -4.47 11.24 -14.67
CA SER A 72 -5.20 12.45 -14.23
C SER A 72 -4.39 13.32 -13.25
N ASP A 73 -3.09 13.47 -13.52
CA ASP A 73 -2.10 14.30 -12.83
C ASP A 73 -1.74 13.92 -11.38
N TRP A 74 -2.60 13.22 -10.64
CA TRP A 74 -2.36 12.90 -9.21
C TRP A 74 -2.47 11.43 -8.85
N ILE A 75 -2.94 10.55 -9.73
CA ILE A 75 -3.07 9.12 -9.43
C ILE A 75 -1.79 8.40 -9.87
N PRO A 76 -0.92 7.96 -8.95
CA PRO A 76 0.27 7.22 -9.29
C PRO A 76 -0.10 5.85 -9.84
N THR A 77 0.49 5.53 -10.98
CA THR A 77 0.40 4.23 -11.64
C THR A 77 1.79 3.73 -11.96
N PHE A 78 1.98 2.44 -11.92
CA PHE A 78 3.24 1.84 -12.36
C PHE A 78 3.01 0.66 -13.28
N HIS A 79 4.01 0.40 -14.09
CA HIS A 79 4.16 -0.82 -14.86
C HIS A 79 5.47 -1.49 -14.44
N GLY A 80 5.46 -2.79 -14.23
CA GLY A 80 6.62 -3.54 -13.78
C GLY A 80 6.53 -5.00 -14.19
N ILE A 81 7.56 -5.77 -13.80
CA ILE A 81 7.71 -7.18 -14.15
C ILE A 81 7.99 -7.99 -12.88
N ALA A 82 7.32 -9.13 -12.74
CA ALA A 82 7.62 -10.13 -11.72
C ALA A 82 7.76 -11.50 -12.39
N GLY A 83 9.01 -11.88 -12.71
CA GLY A 83 9.28 -13.09 -13.51
C GLY A 83 8.54 -13.05 -14.86
N PRO A 84 7.66 -14.03 -15.15
CA PRO A 84 6.86 -14.06 -16.37
C PRO A 84 5.58 -13.23 -16.29
N LEU A 85 5.42 -12.40 -15.26
CA LEU A 85 4.22 -11.59 -15.05
C LEU A 85 4.48 -10.13 -15.39
N GLU A 86 3.61 -9.55 -16.21
CA GLU A 86 3.46 -8.11 -16.35
C GLU A 86 2.50 -7.61 -15.27
N VAL A 87 2.90 -6.56 -14.58
CA VAL A 87 2.16 -6.02 -13.44
C VAL A 87 1.88 -4.54 -13.65
N GLU A 88 0.63 -4.18 -13.61
CA GLU A 88 0.20 -2.78 -13.52
C GLU A 88 -0.35 -2.50 -12.13
N GLY A 89 0.13 -1.44 -11.49
CA GLY A 89 -0.35 -1.00 -10.19
C GLY A 89 -0.93 0.41 -10.26
N MET A 90 -1.94 0.66 -9.44
CA MET A 90 -2.54 1.98 -9.30
C MET A 90 -2.95 2.21 -7.85
N LEU A 91 -2.58 3.38 -7.31
CA LEU A 91 -3.02 3.81 -5.98
C LEU A 91 -3.90 5.05 -6.11
N ARG A 92 -5.06 5.00 -5.51
CA ARG A 92 -5.99 6.14 -5.51
C ARG A 92 -6.76 6.24 -4.20
N ALA A 93 -7.02 7.45 -3.76
CA ALA A 93 -7.96 7.77 -2.71
C ALA A 93 -9.18 8.45 -3.37
N PRO A 94 -10.33 7.76 -3.52
CA PRO A 94 -11.50 8.33 -4.16
C PRO A 94 -12.04 9.53 -3.36
N VAL A 95 -12.51 10.55 -4.05
CA VAL A 95 -13.08 11.76 -3.42
C VAL A 95 -14.33 11.38 -2.62
N GLY A 96 -14.45 11.91 -1.40
CA GLY A 96 -15.55 11.63 -0.48
C GLY A 96 -15.43 10.32 0.29
N GLU A 97 -14.46 9.45 -0.01
CA GLU A 97 -14.31 8.16 0.63
C GLU A 97 -13.21 8.17 1.71
N ARG A 98 -13.45 7.49 2.82
CA ARG A 98 -12.51 7.38 3.95
C ARG A 98 -11.56 6.19 3.78
N GLY A 99 -10.89 6.13 2.63
CA GLY A 99 -10.01 5.02 2.31
C GLY A 99 -9.24 5.23 1.02
N PHE A 100 -8.45 4.24 0.69
CA PHE A 100 -7.72 4.19 -0.58
C PHE A 100 -7.83 2.81 -1.21
N LEU A 101 -7.54 2.77 -2.48
CA LEU A 101 -7.49 1.54 -3.28
C LEU A 101 -6.08 1.35 -3.80
N TYR A 102 -5.52 0.16 -3.59
CA TYR A 102 -4.34 -0.31 -4.27
C TYR A 102 -4.76 -1.43 -5.22
N GLN A 103 -4.82 -1.12 -6.48
CA GLN A 103 -5.24 -2.05 -7.52
C GLN A 103 -4.02 -2.63 -8.22
N LEU A 104 -4.00 -3.95 -8.36
CA LEU A 104 -3.03 -4.68 -9.16
C LEU A 104 -3.74 -5.36 -10.32
N THR A 105 -3.19 -5.22 -11.52
CA THR A 105 -3.56 -5.99 -12.70
C THR A 105 -2.36 -6.81 -13.10
N VAL A 106 -2.53 -8.12 -13.16
CA VAL A 106 -1.45 -9.07 -13.43
C VAL A 106 -1.77 -9.87 -14.69
N ARG A 107 -0.81 -9.96 -15.60
CA ARG A 107 -0.92 -10.73 -16.84
C ARG A 107 0.27 -11.67 -16.97
N SER A 108 0.03 -12.92 -17.34
CA SER A 108 1.09 -13.85 -17.72
C SER A 108 1.59 -13.54 -19.14
N THR A 109 2.90 -13.59 -19.34
CA THR A 109 3.54 -13.52 -20.65
C THR A 109 3.74 -14.91 -21.28
N LEU A 110 3.43 -15.97 -20.52
CA LEU A 110 3.55 -17.35 -20.98
C LEU A 110 2.26 -17.80 -21.66
N ASP A 111 2.41 -18.65 -22.67
CA ASP A 111 1.31 -19.39 -23.25
C ASP A 111 0.92 -20.55 -22.35
N GLY A 112 -0.31 -20.56 -21.85
CA GLY A 112 -0.85 -21.64 -21.03
C GLY A 112 -1.13 -21.24 -19.58
N PRO A 113 -1.69 -22.17 -18.78
CA PRO A 113 -2.05 -21.92 -17.40
C PRO A 113 -0.81 -21.76 -16.53
N LEU A 114 -0.83 -20.75 -15.68
CA LEU A 114 0.19 -20.47 -14.67
C LEU A 114 -0.45 -20.61 -13.29
N SER A 115 0.20 -21.37 -12.40
CA SER A 115 -0.23 -21.48 -11.01
C SER A 115 0.65 -20.62 -10.13
N GLY A 116 0.03 -19.79 -9.29
CA GLY A 116 0.74 -18.93 -8.38
C GLY A 116 -0.18 -18.12 -7.49
N THR A 117 0.40 -17.42 -6.55
CA THR A 117 -0.30 -16.51 -5.64
C THR A 117 0.24 -15.10 -5.83
N PHE A 118 -0.64 -14.14 -5.88
CA PHE A 118 -0.25 -12.73 -5.87
C PHE A 118 -1.23 -11.92 -5.03
N GLY A 119 -0.75 -10.81 -4.49
CA GLY A 119 -1.57 -9.97 -3.63
C GLY A 119 -0.79 -8.86 -2.99
N LEU A 120 -1.30 -8.43 -1.85
CA LEU A 120 -0.68 -7.43 -1.00
C LEU A 120 -0.34 -8.07 0.34
N GLU A 121 0.91 -7.98 0.75
CA GLU A 121 1.34 -8.31 2.11
C GLU A 121 1.62 -7.03 2.88
N GLY A 122 1.51 -7.08 4.21
CA GLY A 122 1.77 -5.88 4.98
C GLY A 122 1.89 -6.12 6.48
N CYS A 123 2.33 -5.07 7.17
CA CYS A 123 2.50 -5.05 8.61
C CYS A 123 2.02 -3.71 9.18
N TRP A 124 1.07 -3.77 10.09
CA TRP A 124 0.62 -2.61 10.84
C TRP A 124 1.36 -2.57 12.18
N ALA A 125 2.44 -1.80 12.25
CA ALA A 125 3.31 -1.80 13.40
C ALA A 125 3.05 -0.65 14.36
N SER A 126 2.82 0.57 13.87
CA SER A 126 2.69 1.75 14.72
C SER A 126 1.75 2.81 14.16
N ALA A 127 1.13 3.55 15.06
CA ALA A 127 0.33 4.72 14.75
C ALA A 127 0.95 5.96 15.42
N TRP A 128 1.00 7.06 14.69
CA TRP A 128 1.63 8.30 15.12
C TRP A 128 0.64 9.47 14.99
N HIS A 129 0.69 10.37 15.95
CA HIS A 129 -0.09 11.61 15.90
C HIS A 129 0.77 12.73 15.29
N CYS A 130 0.41 13.17 14.08
CA CYS A 130 1.20 14.07 13.26
C CYS A 130 0.55 15.47 13.18
N VAL A 131 0.38 16.18 14.31
CA VAL A 131 -0.23 17.53 14.29
C VAL A 131 0.78 18.63 14.63
N ASN A 132 1.50 18.49 15.71
CA ASN A 132 2.52 19.47 16.13
C ASN A 132 3.85 18.81 16.46
N GLU A 133 3.81 17.53 16.78
CA GLU A 133 4.95 16.69 17.10
C GLU A 133 4.64 15.29 16.60
N ASP A 134 5.63 14.62 16.01
CA ASP A 134 5.55 13.21 15.72
C ASP A 134 5.55 12.42 17.02
N LYS A 135 4.39 12.12 17.52
CA LYS A 135 4.23 11.39 18.78
C LYS A 135 3.53 10.06 18.53
N GLU A 136 4.15 9.00 19.01
CA GLU A 136 3.50 7.69 19.02
C GLU A 136 2.26 7.73 19.94
N ILE A 137 1.16 7.18 19.45
CA ILE A 137 -0.07 7.10 20.25
C ILE A 137 0.08 5.99 21.26
N ASP A 138 0.05 6.36 22.56
CA ASP A 138 0.05 5.42 23.66
C ASP A 138 -1.25 4.60 23.67
N GLY A 139 -1.14 3.30 23.82
CA GLY A 139 -2.27 2.41 23.95
C GLY A 139 -1.93 0.96 23.70
N VAL A 140 -2.82 0.09 24.11
CA VAL A 140 -2.70 -1.34 23.85
C VAL A 140 -3.01 -1.58 22.37
N ARG A 141 -1.99 -1.82 21.58
CA ARG A 141 -2.15 -2.21 20.19
C ARG A 141 -2.61 -3.65 20.13
N ARG A 142 -3.85 -3.86 19.82
CA ARG A 142 -4.36 -5.19 19.48
C ARG A 142 -4.78 -5.14 18.02
N CYS A 143 -4.01 -5.82 17.18
CA CYS A 143 -4.40 -6.05 15.79
C CYS A 143 -5.32 -7.27 15.75
N TYR A 144 -6.54 -7.08 15.31
CA TYR A 144 -7.47 -8.15 15.05
C TYR A 144 -7.61 -8.34 13.55
N THR A 145 -7.49 -9.57 13.11
CA THR A 145 -7.75 -9.96 11.73
C THR A 145 -9.07 -10.68 11.68
N SER A 146 -9.98 -10.23 10.86
CA SER A 146 -11.22 -10.95 10.60
C SER A 146 -11.49 -11.02 9.10
N LEU A 147 -12.11 -12.12 8.66
CA LEU A 147 -12.68 -12.25 7.34
C LEU A 147 -14.16 -11.89 7.44
N TRP A 148 -14.55 -10.89 6.68
CA TRP A 148 -15.94 -10.50 6.53
C TRP A 148 -16.21 -10.17 5.07
N ASN A 149 -17.19 -10.86 4.49
CA ASN A 149 -17.59 -10.66 3.11
C ASN A 149 -16.39 -10.72 2.12
N ASP A 150 -15.58 -11.78 2.24
CA ASP A 150 -14.34 -12.02 1.47
C ASP A 150 -13.26 -10.92 1.61
N SER A 151 -13.39 -10.07 2.60
CA SER A 151 -12.43 -9.02 2.89
C SER A 151 -11.66 -9.30 4.17
N LEU A 152 -10.37 -9.04 4.15
CA LEU A 152 -9.52 -9.08 5.34
C LEU A 152 -9.63 -7.73 6.06
N ILE A 153 -10.03 -7.76 7.32
CA ILE A 153 -10.18 -6.57 8.15
C ILE A 153 -9.09 -6.57 9.22
N PHE A 154 -8.36 -5.46 9.29
CA PHE A 154 -7.46 -5.16 10.38
C PHE A 154 -8.11 -4.10 11.28
N ASP A 155 -8.27 -4.42 12.55
CA ASP A 155 -8.81 -3.52 13.56
C ASP A 155 -7.77 -3.29 14.65
N MET A 156 -7.53 -2.03 14.99
CA MET A 156 -6.71 -1.62 16.12
C MET A 156 -7.62 -1.12 17.24
N ARG A 157 -7.48 -1.72 18.40
CA ARG A 157 -8.17 -1.28 19.63
C ARG A 157 -7.19 -1.00 20.74
#